data_6d75d53658136498fbabc7b16bf17fc7
#
_entry.id   6d75d53658136498fbabc7b16bf17fc7
#
_cell.length_a   1.000
_cell.length_b   1.000
_cell.length_c   1.000
_cell.angle_alpha   90.00
_cell.angle_beta   90.00
_cell.angle_gamma   90.00
#
_symmetry.space_group_name_H-M   'P 1'
#
loop_
_entity.id
_entity.type
_entity.pdbx_description
1 polymer ?
#
loop_
_entity_poly.entity_id
_entity_poly.type
_entity_poly.pdbx_seq_one_letter_code
_entity_poly.pdbx_strand_id
1 'polypeptide(L)'
;RLNDMPWMLEPGTPNIAGVIGLAAAVKYLEGVGMETIREHEKRLSEKALEILDGMSGVDVYGPKDSSERCGIVTFNFREVSGDLVAALLDEFENIAVRSGFHCAQPLHTKLGIKSSVRASFYLYNTLEELEIFGRALERIGRELGGCSSEGFENNGGRKARANQRG
;
A
#
# COMPACT_ATOMS: atom_id res chain seq x y z
N ARG A 1 -9.01 -14.14 -46.55
CA ARG A 1 -7.99 -15.02 -45.96
C ARG A 1 -7.54 -14.34 -44.68
N LEU A 2 -7.53 -15.06 -43.56
CA LEU A 2 -6.97 -14.55 -42.29
C LEU A 2 -5.43 -14.61 -42.37
N ASN A 3 -4.78 -13.62 -41.74
CA ASN A 3 -3.33 -13.65 -41.58
C ASN A 3 -2.90 -14.78 -40.61
N ASP A 4 -1.62 -15.11 -40.61
CA ASP A 4 -1.07 -16.04 -39.63
C ASP A 4 -0.99 -15.39 -38.23
N MET A 5 -0.91 -16.22 -37.17
CA MET A 5 -0.70 -15.74 -35.81
C MET A 5 0.69 -15.06 -35.69
N PRO A 6 0.81 -13.95 -34.95
CA PRO A 6 -0.21 -13.28 -34.10
C PRO A 6 -1.07 -12.25 -34.87
N TRP A 7 -0.71 -11.89 -36.10
CA TRP A 7 -1.32 -10.80 -36.87
C TRP A 7 -2.82 -10.96 -37.17
N MET A 8 -3.35 -12.19 -37.13
CA MET A 8 -4.78 -12.41 -37.27
C MET A 8 -5.60 -11.84 -36.11
N LEU A 9 -4.96 -11.63 -34.94
CA LEU A 9 -5.61 -11.08 -33.72
C LEU A 9 -5.27 -9.61 -33.50
N GLU A 10 -4.46 -9.00 -34.36
CA GLU A 10 -3.99 -7.62 -34.26
C GLU A 10 -4.52 -6.77 -35.44
N PRO A 11 -5.81 -6.38 -35.43
CA PRO A 11 -6.38 -5.56 -36.50
C PRO A 11 -5.91 -4.11 -36.36
N GLY A 12 -5.36 -3.57 -37.44
CA GLY A 12 -4.94 -2.17 -37.56
C GLY A 12 -3.49 -1.92 -37.12
N THR A 13 -3.14 -0.65 -36.96
CA THR A 13 -1.79 -0.22 -36.59
C THR A 13 -1.55 -0.50 -35.11
N PRO A 14 -0.47 -1.20 -34.72
CA PRO A 14 -0.14 -1.46 -33.32
C PRO A 14 0.19 -0.16 -32.56
N ASN A 15 0.12 -0.20 -31.24
CA ASN A 15 0.49 0.93 -30.36
C ASN A 15 2.01 1.14 -30.34
N ILE A 16 2.56 1.69 -31.41
CA ILE A 16 4.01 1.87 -31.59
C ILE A 16 4.60 2.76 -30.49
N ALA A 17 3.95 3.88 -30.20
CA ALA A 17 4.40 4.82 -29.17
C ALA A 17 4.45 4.17 -27.78
N GLY A 18 3.42 3.40 -27.42
CA GLY A 18 3.36 2.67 -26.16
C GLY A 18 4.47 1.62 -26.02
N VAL A 19 4.78 0.88 -27.09
CA VAL A 19 5.86 -0.12 -27.10
C VAL A 19 7.23 0.54 -26.90
N ILE A 20 7.49 1.66 -27.61
CA ILE A 20 8.75 2.40 -27.45
C ILE A 20 8.85 2.98 -26.03
N GLY A 21 7.77 3.55 -25.50
CA GLY A 21 7.73 4.07 -24.12
C GLY A 21 7.96 2.98 -23.07
N LEU A 22 7.35 1.81 -23.26
CA LEU A 22 7.57 0.66 -22.38
C LEU A 22 9.05 0.19 -22.41
N ALA A 23 9.64 0.11 -23.60
CA ALA A 23 11.05 -0.25 -23.72
C ALA A 23 11.99 0.75 -23.02
N ALA A 24 11.67 2.05 -23.05
CA ALA A 24 12.40 3.08 -22.33
C ALA A 24 12.23 2.92 -20.81
N ALA A 25 11.00 2.65 -20.34
CA ALA A 25 10.72 2.40 -18.92
C ALA A 25 11.48 1.16 -18.39
N VAL A 26 11.48 0.06 -19.14
CA VAL A 26 12.26 -1.15 -18.77
C VAL A 26 13.74 -0.83 -18.63
N LYS A 27 14.34 -0.13 -19.60
CA LYS A 27 15.76 0.28 -19.52
C LYS A 27 16.04 1.18 -18.33
N TYR A 28 15.12 2.06 -17.97
CA TYR A 28 15.24 2.90 -16.79
C TYR A 28 15.29 2.06 -15.52
N LEU A 29 14.34 1.12 -15.35
CA LEU A 29 14.28 0.23 -14.19
C LEU A 29 15.52 -0.68 -14.09
N GLU A 30 16.00 -1.22 -15.22
CA GLU A 30 17.26 -1.98 -15.28
C GLU A 30 18.44 -1.12 -14.83
N GLY A 31 18.49 0.15 -15.22
CA GLY A 31 19.53 1.10 -14.82
C GLY A 31 19.51 1.45 -13.33
N VAL A 32 18.36 1.49 -12.70
CA VAL A 32 18.20 1.64 -11.24
C VAL A 32 18.57 0.36 -10.50
N GLY A 33 18.26 -0.80 -11.11
CA GLY A 33 18.50 -2.13 -10.57
C GLY A 33 17.28 -2.65 -9.79
N MET A 34 16.73 -3.77 -10.23
CA MET A 34 15.51 -4.35 -9.64
C MET A 34 15.69 -4.72 -8.17
N GLU A 35 16.87 -5.18 -7.77
CA GLU A 35 17.16 -5.49 -6.36
C GLU A 35 17.17 -4.23 -5.49
N THR A 36 17.75 -3.15 -5.99
CA THR A 36 17.75 -1.84 -5.31
C THR A 36 16.31 -1.33 -5.10
N ILE A 37 15.47 -1.46 -6.13
CA ILE A 37 14.04 -1.09 -6.05
C ILE A 37 13.35 -1.97 -5.00
N ARG A 38 13.58 -3.27 -5.01
CA ARG A 38 12.98 -4.22 -4.07
C ARG A 38 13.34 -3.89 -2.61
N GLU A 39 14.62 -3.63 -2.34
CA GLU A 39 15.07 -3.27 -0.99
C GLU A 39 14.49 -1.92 -0.54
N HIS A 40 14.34 -0.97 -1.45
CA HIS A 40 13.69 0.31 -1.15
C HIS A 40 12.21 0.13 -0.81
N GLU A 41 11.45 -0.60 -1.63
CA GLU A 41 10.02 -0.91 -1.37
C GLU A 41 9.84 -1.65 -0.05
N LYS A 42 10.74 -2.56 0.28
CA LYS A 42 10.72 -3.29 1.56
C LYS A 42 10.84 -2.34 2.74
N ARG A 43 11.79 -1.38 2.71
CA ARG A 43 11.96 -0.36 3.77
C ARG A 43 10.72 0.53 3.90
N LEU A 44 10.12 0.95 2.78
CA LEU A 44 8.89 1.74 2.79
C LEU A 44 7.73 0.93 3.40
N SER A 45 7.57 -0.34 2.99
CA SER A 45 6.52 -1.22 3.53
C SER A 45 6.70 -1.50 5.02
N GLU A 46 7.94 -1.70 5.47
CA GLU A 46 8.27 -1.90 6.88
C GLU A 46 7.90 -0.67 7.72
N LYS A 47 8.29 0.52 7.26
CA LYS A 47 7.93 1.79 7.92
C LYS A 47 6.42 2.02 7.95
N ALA A 48 5.72 1.75 6.86
CA ALA A 48 4.27 1.88 6.80
C ALA A 48 3.56 0.90 7.76
N LEU A 49 4.03 -0.34 7.85
CA LEU A 49 3.49 -1.33 8.81
C LEU A 49 3.76 -0.90 10.26
N GLU A 50 4.96 -0.41 10.57
CA GLU A 50 5.29 0.12 11.90
C GLU A 50 4.33 1.24 12.32
N ILE A 51 4.06 2.20 11.42
CA ILE A 51 3.12 3.29 11.64
C ILE A 51 1.71 2.75 11.91
N LEU A 52 1.20 1.86 11.07
CA LEU A 52 -0.15 1.34 11.18
C LEU A 52 -0.35 0.41 12.39
N ASP A 53 0.64 -0.44 12.73
CA ASP A 53 0.61 -1.32 13.90
C ASP A 53 0.68 -0.52 15.22
N GLY A 54 1.25 0.69 15.21
CA GLY A 54 1.26 1.61 16.35
C GLY A 54 -0.06 2.31 16.62
N MET A 55 -1.05 2.20 15.70
CA MET A 55 -2.33 2.89 15.81
C MET A 55 -3.44 1.99 16.35
N SER A 56 -4.10 2.43 17.43
CA SER A 56 -5.29 1.74 17.92
C SER A 56 -6.47 1.93 16.95
N GLY A 57 -7.29 0.89 16.77
CA GLY A 57 -8.48 0.99 15.91
C GLY A 57 -8.18 0.87 14.40
N VAL A 58 -6.96 0.52 14.01
CA VAL A 58 -6.57 0.24 12.63
C VAL A 58 -6.41 -1.28 12.43
N ASP A 59 -7.05 -1.80 11.40
CA ASP A 59 -6.89 -3.18 10.96
C ASP A 59 -6.07 -3.21 9.68
N VAL A 60 -4.94 -3.94 9.68
CA VAL A 60 -4.03 -4.09 8.53
C VAL A 60 -4.23 -5.44 7.87
N TYR A 61 -4.35 -5.47 6.55
CA TYR A 61 -4.59 -6.68 5.76
C TYR A 61 -3.33 -7.13 5.02
N GLY A 62 -3.17 -8.45 4.90
CA GLY A 62 -2.04 -9.10 4.23
C GLY A 62 -0.91 -9.51 5.18
N PRO A 63 0.21 -10.04 4.66
CA PRO A 63 1.34 -10.49 5.45
C PRO A 63 1.89 -9.39 6.35
N LYS A 64 2.32 -9.73 7.57
CA LYS A 64 2.98 -8.77 8.49
C LYS A 64 4.46 -8.59 8.21
N ASP A 65 5.06 -9.55 7.50
CA ASP A 65 6.45 -9.47 7.07
C ASP A 65 6.57 -8.61 5.81
N SER A 66 7.35 -7.55 5.87
CA SER A 66 7.64 -6.66 4.74
C SER A 66 8.33 -7.37 3.57
N SER A 67 9.03 -8.48 3.84
CA SER A 67 9.68 -9.31 2.81
C SER A 67 8.67 -10.06 1.93
N GLU A 68 7.46 -10.29 2.41
CA GLU A 68 6.36 -10.94 1.69
C GLU A 68 5.41 -9.93 1.00
N ARG A 69 5.74 -8.63 1.06
CA ARG A 69 4.95 -7.55 0.43
C ARG A 69 5.71 -6.89 -0.71
N CYS A 70 4.97 -6.33 -1.66
CA CYS A 70 5.45 -5.23 -2.50
C CYS A 70 5.18 -3.89 -1.79
N GLY A 71 5.51 -2.77 -2.42
CA GLY A 71 5.28 -1.42 -1.91
C GLY A 71 3.80 -1.05 -1.71
N ILE A 72 3.03 -1.90 -1.03
CA ILE A 72 1.59 -1.73 -0.82
C ILE A 72 1.22 -2.07 0.62
N VAL A 73 0.45 -1.19 1.26
CA VAL A 73 -0.25 -1.47 2.51
C VAL A 73 -1.75 -1.25 2.34
N THR A 74 -2.54 -2.17 2.91
CA THR A 74 -4.00 -2.12 2.88
C THR A 74 -4.51 -2.17 4.31
N PHE A 75 -5.40 -1.25 4.66
CA PHE A 75 -5.88 -1.09 6.02
C PHE A 75 -7.28 -0.50 6.07
N ASN A 76 -7.89 -0.53 7.25
CA ASN A 76 -9.11 0.20 7.58
C ASN A 76 -8.99 0.82 8.96
N PHE A 77 -9.62 1.97 9.17
CA PHE A 77 -10.02 2.42 10.50
C PHE A 77 -11.34 1.74 10.87
N ARG A 78 -11.45 1.24 12.11
CA ARG A 78 -12.71 0.67 12.60
C ARG A 78 -13.79 1.76 12.63
N GLU A 79 -14.98 1.40 12.16
CA GLU A 79 -16.15 2.28 12.15
C GLU A 79 -16.06 3.54 11.26
N VAL A 80 -14.96 3.69 10.48
CA VAL A 80 -14.77 4.79 9.53
C VAL A 80 -14.76 4.24 8.11
N SER A 81 -15.49 4.90 7.21
CA SER A 81 -15.48 4.48 5.81
C SER A 81 -14.12 4.79 5.17
N GLY A 82 -13.62 3.87 4.32
CA GLY A 82 -12.38 4.08 3.58
C GLY A 82 -12.41 5.31 2.67
N ASP A 83 -13.58 5.66 2.14
CA ASP A 83 -13.77 6.86 1.31
C ASP A 83 -13.54 8.14 2.11
N LEU A 84 -14.02 8.19 3.38
CA LEU A 84 -13.78 9.33 4.26
C LEU A 84 -12.30 9.44 4.63
N VAL A 85 -11.63 8.30 4.94
CA VAL A 85 -10.18 8.30 5.22
C VAL A 85 -9.40 8.83 4.01
N ALA A 86 -9.74 8.38 2.80
CA ALA A 86 -9.08 8.84 1.58
C ALA A 86 -9.28 10.35 1.34
N ALA A 87 -10.50 10.86 1.54
CA ALA A 87 -10.82 12.28 1.40
C ALA A 87 -10.05 13.15 2.42
N LEU A 88 -9.97 12.71 3.68
CA LEU A 88 -9.25 13.43 4.72
C LEU A 88 -7.74 13.42 4.52
N LEU A 89 -7.15 12.33 4.03
CA LEU A 89 -5.73 12.27 3.67
C LEU A 89 -5.38 13.26 2.56
N ASP A 90 -6.25 13.37 1.55
CA ASP A 90 -6.10 14.34 0.47
C ASP A 90 -6.24 15.78 0.98
N GLU A 91 -7.27 16.06 1.78
CA GLU A 91 -7.55 17.39 2.33
C GLU A 91 -6.46 17.88 3.27
N PHE A 92 -5.91 17.01 4.14
CA PHE A 92 -4.95 17.42 5.16
C PHE A 92 -3.53 17.60 4.62
N GLU A 93 -3.08 16.68 3.76
CA GLU A 93 -1.67 16.61 3.37
C GLU A 93 -1.48 16.31 1.87
N ASN A 94 -2.53 16.39 1.05
CA ASN A 94 -2.50 16.05 -0.39
C ASN A 94 -1.99 14.62 -0.64
N ILE A 95 -2.35 13.67 0.24
CA ILE A 95 -1.95 12.27 0.13
C ILE A 95 -3.03 11.50 -0.62
N ALA A 96 -2.68 11.03 -1.82
CA ALA A 96 -3.56 10.23 -2.65
C ALA A 96 -3.47 8.73 -2.26
N VAL A 97 -4.59 8.18 -1.81
CA VAL A 97 -4.77 6.74 -1.57
C VAL A 97 -5.98 6.24 -2.34
N ARG A 98 -6.11 4.94 -2.50
CA ARG A 98 -7.30 4.35 -3.11
C ARG A 98 -8.19 3.73 -2.04
N SER A 99 -9.50 4.01 -2.08
CA SER A 99 -10.53 3.34 -1.29
C SER A 99 -11.38 2.39 -2.13
N GLY A 100 -12.07 1.46 -1.49
CA GLY A 100 -13.03 0.55 -2.12
C GLY A 100 -12.56 -0.90 -2.24
N PHE A 101 -13.03 -1.60 -3.29
CA PHE A 101 -12.74 -3.02 -3.50
C PHE A 101 -11.42 -3.32 -4.23
N HIS A 102 -10.75 -2.32 -4.78
CA HIS A 102 -9.49 -2.46 -5.54
C HIS A 102 -9.58 -3.46 -6.72
N CYS A 103 -10.77 -3.63 -7.32
CA CYS A 103 -11.09 -4.67 -8.31
C CYS A 103 -10.88 -6.11 -7.79
N ALA A 104 -10.91 -6.32 -6.46
CA ALA A 104 -10.67 -7.57 -5.75
C ALA A 104 -11.86 -7.94 -4.83
N GLN A 105 -13.09 -7.83 -5.34
CA GLN A 105 -14.30 -8.09 -4.56
C GLN A 105 -14.35 -9.50 -3.93
N PRO A 106 -13.93 -10.59 -4.60
CA PRO A 106 -13.90 -11.90 -3.98
C PRO A 106 -12.99 -11.98 -2.75
N LEU A 107 -11.85 -11.27 -2.79
CA LEU A 107 -10.92 -11.18 -1.65
C LEU A 107 -11.57 -10.45 -0.47
N HIS A 108 -12.23 -9.30 -0.72
CA HIS A 108 -12.93 -8.54 0.32
C HIS A 108 -14.05 -9.39 0.95
N THR A 109 -14.81 -10.14 0.16
CA THR A 109 -15.83 -11.08 0.66
C THR A 109 -15.21 -12.15 1.56
N LYS A 110 -14.06 -12.73 1.16
CA LYS A 110 -13.35 -13.74 1.96
C LYS A 110 -12.81 -13.16 3.27
N LEU A 111 -12.38 -11.91 3.28
CA LEU A 111 -11.92 -11.19 4.48
C LEU A 111 -13.07 -10.66 5.35
N GLY A 112 -14.32 -10.74 4.87
CA GLY A 112 -15.49 -10.23 5.59
C GLY A 112 -15.57 -8.70 5.67
N ILE A 113 -14.92 -7.98 4.75
CA ILE A 113 -14.86 -6.51 4.72
C ILE A 113 -15.59 -5.94 3.51
N LYS A 114 -16.18 -4.76 3.67
CA LYS A 114 -16.94 -4.08 2.61
C LYS A 114 -16.07 -3.22 1.69
N SER A 115 -14.96 -2.73 2.21
CA SER A 115 -14.00 -1.90 1.49
C SER A 115 -12.68 -1.85 2.26
N SER A 116 -11.64 -1.33 1.65
CA SER A 116 -10.38 -1.03 2.33
C SER A 116 -9.70 0.20 1.73
N VAL A 117 -8.77 0.78 2.46
CA VAL A 117 -7.87 1.85 2.00
C VAL A 117 -6.55 1.21 1.61
N ARG A 118 -6.02 1.60 0.44
CA ARG A 118 -4.73 1.13 -0.05
C ARG A 118 -3.79 2.30 -0.30
N ALA A 119 -2.68 2.34 0.40
CA ALA A 119 -1.53 3.16 0.06
C ALA A 119 -0.53 2.34 -0.76
N SER A 120 0.01 2.92 -1.82
CA SER A 120 0.96 2.27 -2.73
C SER A 120 2.20 3.15 -2.84
N PHE A 121 3.37 2.54 -2.69
CA PHE A 121 4.67 3.18 -2.73
C PHE A 121 5.50 2.58 -3.86
N TYR A 122 6.42 3.35 -4.41
CA TYR A 122 7.35 2.87 -5.42
C TYR A 122 8.72 3.56 -5.27
N LEU A 123 9.60 3.32 -6.21
CA LEU A 123 11.00 3.76 -6.18
C LEU A 123 11.22 5.29 -5.99
N TYR A 124 10.19 6.10 -6.17
CA TYR A 124 10.24 7.56 -6.04
C TYR A 124 9.68 8.08 -4.71
N ASN A 125 9.04 7.22 -3.89
CA ASN A 125 8.55 7.63 -2.58
C ASN A 125 9.67 7.61 -1.54
N THR A 126 9.52 8.41 -0.49
CA THR A 126 10.53 8.58 0.56
C THR A 126 10.00 8.18 1.94
N LEU A 127 10.91 7.97 2.89
CA LEU A 127 10.52 7.69 4.29
C LEU A 127 9.87 8.92 4.95
N GLU A 128 10.28 10.13 4.55
CA GLU A 128 9.69 11.38 5.04
C GLU A 128 8.21 11.51 4.62
N GLU A 129 7.87 11.08 3.42
CA GLU A 129 6.46 11.02 2.98
C GLU A 129 5.64 10.05 3.84
N LEU A 130 6.22 8.93 4.29
CA LEU A 130 5.55 8.01 5.22
C LEU A 130 5.37 8.61 6.61
N GLU A 131 6.29 9.44 7.08
CA GLU A 131 6.12 10.17 8.33
C GLU A 131 4.98 11.19 8.24
N ILE A 132 4.84 11.88 7.10
CA ILE A 132 3.70 12.77 6.83
C ILE A 132 2.41 11.96 6.82
N PHE A 133 2.40 10.82 6.12
CA PHE A 133 1.27 9.89 6.09
C PHE A 133 0.86 9.43 7.50
N GLY A 134 1.82 9.06 8.35
CA GLY A 134 1.58 8.67 9.73
C GLY A 134 0.91 9.80 10.54
N ARG A 135 1.44 11.02 10.48
CA ARG A 135 0.85 12.18 11.16
C ARG A 135 -0.56 12.50 10.68
N ALA A 136 -0.80 12.39 9.38
CA ALA A 136 -2.15 12.58 8.82
C ALA A 136 -3.14 11.53 9.34
N LEU A 137 -2.74 10.26 9.40
CA LEU A 137 -3.55 9.18 9.97
C LEU A 137 -3.84 9.38 11.47
N GLU A 138 -2.84 9.80 12.26
CA GLU A 138 -3.03 10.14 13.68
C GLU A 138 -4.03 11.30 13.87
N ARG A 139 -3.95 12.31 13.00
CA ARG A 139 -4.91 13.42 13.01
C ARG A 139 -6.31 12.92 12.72
N ILE A 140 -6.49 12.08 11.69
CA ILE A 140 -7.78 11.46 11.37
C ILE A 140 -8.32 10.67 12.57
N GLY A 141 -7.47 9.85 13.20
CA GLY A 141 -7.86 9.07 14.37
C GLY A 141 -8.34 9.93 15.54
N ARG A 142 -7.70 11.06 15.81
CA ARG A 142 -8.10 12.02 16.86
C ARG A 142 -9.41 12.74 16.53
N GLU A 143 -9.57 13.20 15.30
CA GLU A 143 -10.76 13.97 14.89
C GLU A 143 -12.03 13.10 14.83
N LEU A 144 -11.87 11.80 14.49
CA LEU A 144 -13.00 10.88 14.40
C LEU A 144 -13.31 10.12 15.70
N GLY A 145 -12.59 10.42 16.80
CA GLY A 145 -12.92 9.95 18.15
C GLY A 145 -12.68 8.47 18.43
N GLY A 146 -11.97 7.75 17.55
CA GLY A 146 -11.77 6.31 17.65
C GLY A 146 -10.34 5.85 17.84
N CYS A 147 -9.35 6.73 17.80
CA CYS A 147 -7.94 6.35 17.84
C CYS A 147 -7.12 7.28 18.72
N SER A 148 -6.92 6.92 19.98
CA SER A 148 -5.89 7.54 20.82
C SER A 148 -4.58 6.80 20.62
N SER A 149 -3.53 7.53 20.22
CA SER A 149 -2.16 7.03 20.24
C SER A 149 -1.74 6.86 21.70
N GLU A 150 -1.83 5.66 22.25
CA GLU A 150 -1.10 5.33 23.48
C GLU A 150 0.36 5.07 23.11
N GLY A 151 1.20 6.09 23.35
CA GLY A 151 2.60 5.92 23.67
C GLY A 151 3.57 5.64 22.54
N PHE A 152 3.99 6.65 21.80
CA PHE A 152 5.33 6.68 21.23
C PHE A 152 6.34 7.10 22.31
N GLU A 153 6.38 6.35 23.44
CA GLU A 153 7.51 6.35 24.36
C GLU A 153 8.32 5.07 24.14
N ASN A 154 9.55 5.31 23.74
CA ASN A 154 10.71 4.44 23.69
C ASN A 154 10.60 3.20 24.59
N ASN A 155 10.25 2.02 24.05
CA ASN A 155 10.30 0.78 24.79
C ASN A 155 11.18 -0.25 24.06
N GLY A 156 12.50 -0.06 24.20
CA GLY A 156 13.45 -1.17 24.06
C GLY A 156 13.12 -2.24 25.10
N GLY A 157 12.72 -3.41 24.62
CA GLY A 157 12.73 -4.63 25.41
C GLY A 157 11.39 -5.15 25.89
N ARG A 158 10.73 -5.98 25.08
CA ARG A 158 9.93 -7.11 25.60
C ARG A 158 10.19 -8.37 24.81
N LYS A 159 10.78 -9.30 25.52
CA LYS A 159 11.08 -10.68 25.12
C LYS A 159 9.82 -11.43 24.68
N ALA A 160 9.99 -12.26 23.66
CA ALA A 160 9.08 -13.30 23.25
C ALA A 160 8.56 -14.13 24.43
N ARG A 161 7.26 -14.31 24.52
CA ARG A 161 6.66 -15.44 25.24
C ARG A 161 5.97 -16.33 24.23
N ALA A 162 6.58 -17.50 24.01
CA ALA A 162 5.99 -18.63 23.35
C ALA A 162 4.65 -18.99 24.02
N ASN A 163 3.63 -19.20 23.23
CA ASN A 163 2.42 -19.87 23.69
C ASN A 163 2.31 -21.19 22.93
N GLN A 164 2.78 -22.27 23.58
CA GLN A 164 2.38 -23.63 23.31
C GLN A 164 0.98 -23.81 23.92
N ARG A 165 0.05 -24.26 23.11
CA ARG A 165 -1.05 -25.16 23.52
C ARG A 165 -1.86 -25.64 22.33
N GLY A 166 -1.96 -27.00 22.22
CA GLY A 166 -3.09 -27.77 21.80
C GLY A 166 -3.22 -28.04 20.33
#